data_bdc02602bf08b05dffb1fa0e4d611540
#
_entry.id   bdc02602bf08b05dffb1fa0e4d611540
#
_cell.length_a   1.000
_cell.length_b   1.000
_cell.length_c   1.000
_cell.angle_alpha   90.00
_cell.angle_beta   90.00
_cell.angle_gamma   90.00
#
_symmetry.space_group_name_H-M   'P 1'
#
loop_
_entity.id
_entity.type
_entity.pdbx_description
1 polymer ?
#
loop_
_entity_poly.entity_id
_entity_poly.type
_entity_poly.pdbx_seq_one_letter_code
_entity_poly.pdbx_strand_id
1 'polypeptide(L)'
;MEEEKFGDRSNKGNYIPKKRVSYPPIFIWPLAPVRALKWVFSLPGYFLPWNLFYVGIGLISWFALSPPLEDYTNLTIITCLSVFIKNSGLVLLFYGAFHYRLYIQKAQDIDFKYNPKWPIENSKQFLFGSQTRDNIFLT
;
A
#
# COMPACT_ATOMS: atom_id res chain seq x y z
N MET A 1 -5.67 20.79 15.31
CA MET A 1 -4.95 19.62 14.74
C MET A 1 -4.66 19.91 13.27
N GLU A 2 -3.60 19.34 12.70
CA GLU A 2 -3.28 19.58 11.27
C GLU A 2 -4.37 19.05 10.33
N GLU A 3 -5.07 18.00 10.77
CA GLU A 3 -6.15 17.35 10.02
C GLU A 3 -7.27 18.33 9.61
N GLU A 4 -7.66 19.26 10.49
CA GLU A 4 -8.75 20.22 10.25
C GLU A 4 -8.47 21.20 9.10
N LYS A 5 -7.19 21.39 8.74
CA LYS A 5 -6.81 22.20 7.57
C LYS A 5 -7.19 21.51 6.27
N PHE A 6 -7.17 20.17 6.24
CA PHE A 6 -7.29 19.36 5.02
C PHE A 6 -8.62 18.63 4.91
N GLY A 7 -9.36 18.44 6.00
CA GLY A 7 -10.61 17.70 6.01
C GLY A 7 -11.44 17.94 7.26
N ASP A 8 -12.62 17.35 7.28
CA ASP A 8 -13.55 17.41 8.39
C ASP A 8 -13.98 15.98 8.77
N ARG A 9 -14.45 15.78 10.00
CA ARG A 9 -15.03 14.52 10.43
C ARG A 9 -16.54 14.52 10.25
N SER A 10 -17.09 13.45 9.64
CA SER A 10 -18.54 13.24 9.58
C SER A 10 -19.12 12.93 10.96
N ASN A 11 -20.46 12.94 11.09
CA ASN A 11 -21.17 12.54 12.31
C ASN A 11 -20.85 11.10 12.79
N LYS A 12 -20.36 10.25 11.87
CA LYS A 12 -19.89 8.88 12.17
C LYS A 12 -18.39 8.81 12.51
N GLY A 13 -17.70 9.97 12.53
CA GLY A 13 -16.27 10.09 12.79
C GLY A 13 -15.38 9.82 11.57
N ASN A 14 -15.93 9.49 10.40
CA ASN A 14 -15.14 9.22 9.20
C ASN A 14 -14.52 10.51 8.65
N TYR A 15 -13.23 10.45 8.27
CA TYR A 15 -12.54 11.58 7.68
C TYR A 15 -13.02 11.85 6.25
N ILE A 16 -13.34 13.11 5.98
CA ILE A 16 -13.79 13.60 4.66
C ILE A 16 -12.84 14.72 4.23
N PRO A 17 -12.00 14.52 3.19
CA PRO A 17 -11.11 15.56 2.72
C PRO A 17 -11.89 16.72 2.08
N LYS A 18 -11.51 17.97 2.39
CA LYS A 18 -12.10 19.18 1.78
C LYS A 18 -11.83 19.24 0.28
N LYS A 19 -10.61 18.86 -0.12
CA LYS A 19 -10.24 18.80 -1.53
C LYS A 19 -10.59 17.45 -2.12
N ARG A 20 -11.51 17.43 -3.08
CA ARG A 20 -11.82 16.21 -3.84
C ARG A 20 -10.60 15.75 -4.62
N VAL A 21 -10.43 14.43 -4.70
CA VAL A 21 -9.40 13.82 -5.53
C VAL A 21 -9.67 14.19 -7.00
N SER A 22 -8.71 14.83 -7.64
CA SER A 22 -8.80 15.13 -9.07
C SER A 22 -8.53 13.86 -9.87
N TYR A 23 -9.38 13.59 -10.84
CA TYR A 23 -9.14 12.48 -11.76
C TYR A 23 -7.90 12.75 -12.62
N PRO A 24 -7.06 11.74 -12.88
CA PRO A 24 -5.99 11.86 -13.85
C PRO A 24 -6.52 12.29 -15.22
N PRO A 25 -5.81 13.15 -15.97
CA PRO A 25 -6.29 13.68 -17.24
C PRO A 25 -6.62 12.64 -18.30
N ILE A 26 -6.07 11.43 -18.20
CA ILE A 26 -6.36 10.29 -19.08
C ILE A 26 -7.79 9.73 -18.92
N PHE A 27 -8.43 9.97 -17.76
CA PHE A 27 -9.81 9.51 -17.48
C PHE A 27 -10.87 10.61 -17.70
N ILE A 28 -10.46 11.79 -18.16
CA ILE A 28 -11.37 12.92 -18.40
C ILE A 28 -11.73 12.95 -19.89
N TRP A 29 -13.02 12.87 -20.19
CA TRP A 29 -13.52 12.98 -21.57
C TRP A 29 -14.11 14.37 -21.85
N PRO A 30 -13.85 15.04 -23.02
CA PRO A 30 -12.97 14.58 -24.10
C PRO A 30 -11.49 14.61 -23.74
N LEU A 31 -10.74 13.59 -24.22
CA LEU A 31 -9.33 13.46 -23.93
C LEU A 31 -8.52 14.63 -24.50
N ALA A 32 -7.76 15.30 -23.63
CA ALA A 32 -6.82 16.35 -24.04
C ALA A 32 -5.38 15.76 -24.09
N PRO A 33 -4.88 15.34 -25.26
CA PRO A 33 -3.65 14.55 -25.35
C PRO A 33 -2.42 15.27 -24.79
N VAL A 34 -2.29 16.57 -25.05
CA VAL A 34 -1.18 17.37 -24.50
C VAL A 34 -1.20 17.43 -22.98
N ARG A 35 -2.41 17.57 -22.38
CA ARG A 35 -2.55 17.59 -20.93
C ARG A 35 -2.25 16.22 -20.32
N ALA A 36 -2.71 15.15 -20.96
CA ALA A 36 -2.42 13.78 -20.56
C ALA A 36 -0.92 13.49 -20.59
N LEU A 37 -0.25 13.85 -21.69
CA LEU A 37 1.20 13.67 -21.84
C LEU A 37 2.00 14.47 -20.80
N LYS A 38 1.64 15.73 -20.56
CA LYS A 38 2.26 16.54 -19.49
C LYS A 38 2.08 15.89 -18.13
N TRP A 39 0.90 15.36 -17.83
CA TRP A 39 0.66 14.69 -16.55
C TRP A 39 1.48 13.40 -16.40
N VAL A 40 1.65 12.62 -17.48
CA VAL A 40 2.45 11.39 -17.45
C VAL A 40 3.88 11.65 -16.94
N PHE A 41 4.50 12.76 -17.37
CA PHE A 41 5.88 13.12 -17.00
C PHE A 41 5.99 14.18 -15.90
N SER A 42 4.88 14.67 -15.35
CA SER A 42 4.91 15.68 -14.29
C SER A 42 5.23 15.09 -12.91
N LEU A 43 5.49 15.99 -11.95
CA LEU A 43 5.62 15.64 -10.54
C LEU A 43 4.55 16.42 -9.73
N PRO A 44 3.57 15.78 -9.10
CA PRO A 44 3.23 14.35 -9.18
C PRO A 44 2.56 14.01 -10.51
N GLY A 45 2.87 12.84 -11.05
CA GLY A 45 2.32 12.35 -12.30
C GLY A 45 2.22 10.82 -12.34
N TYR A 46 2.19 10.27 -13.56
CA TYR A 46 2.12 8.83 -13.71
C TYR A 46 3.44 8.15 -13.35
N PHE A 47 4.56 8.61 -13.94
CA PHE A 47 5.86 7.99 -13.66
C PHE A 47 6.45 8.43 -12.34
N LEU A 48 6.32 9.69 -11.98
CA LEU A 48 6.97 10.27 -10.81
C LEU A 48 5.98 10.59 -9.69
N PRO A 49 6.31 10.31 -8.44
CA PRO A 49 7.50 9.58 -7.96
C PRO A 49 7.28 8.06 -7.87
N TRP A 50 6.01 7.61 -7.79
CA TRP A 50 5.68 6.28 -7.28
C TRP A 50 5.97 5.15 -8.25
N ASN A 51 5.64 5.31 -9.54
CA ASN A 51 5.92 4.24 -10.50
C ASN A 51 7.42 4.04 -10.71
N LEU A 52 8.22 5.11 -10.71
CA LEU A 52 9.68 4.99 -10.76
C LEU A 52 10.23 4.28 -9.52
N PHE A 53 9.69 4.56 -8.34
CA PHE A 53 10.04 3.87 -7.11
C PHE A 53 9.74 2.36 -7.19
N TYR A 54 8.54 1.99 -7.66
CA TYR A 54 8.19 0.57 -7.82
C TYR A 54 8.99 -0.13 -8.91
N VAL A 55 9.32 0.56 -10.00
CA VAL A 55 10.25 0.04 -11.02
C VAL A 55 11.62 -0.23 -10.40
N GLY A 56 12.14 0.69 -9.58
CA GLY A 56 13.39 0.49 -8.85
C GLY A 56 13.36 -0.76 -7.96
N ILE A 57 12.30 -0.93 -7.17
CA ILE A 57 12.11 -2.16 -6.36
C ILE A 57 12.06 -3.40 -7.26
N GLY A 58 11.34 -3.34 -8.38
CA GLY A 58 11.25 -4.43 -9.34
C GLY A 58 12.61 -4.82 -9.92
N LEU A 59 13.42 -3.85 -10.31
CA LEU A 59 14.78 -4.07 -10.82
C LEU A 59 15.69 -4.70 -9.75
N ILE A 60 15.66 -4.18 -8.53
CA ILE A 60 16.42 -4.76 -7.41
C ILE A 60 15.96 -6.20 -7.15
N SER A 61 14.65 -6.42 -7.11
CA SER A 61 14.09 -7.76 -6.91
C SER A 61 14.52 -8.73 -8.01
N TRP A 62 14.55 -8.27 -9.26
CA TRP A 62 14.96 -9.09 -10.40
C TRP A 62 16.44 -9.40 -10.40
N PHE A 63 17.29 -8.37 -10.32
CA PHE A 63 18.74 -8.54 -10.49
C PHE A 63 19.48 -9.04 -9.24
N ALA A 64 18.98 -8.71 -8.04
CA ALA A 64 19.69 -9.03 -6.80
C ALA A 64 19.05 -10.16 -5.99
N LEU A 65 17.75 -10.40 -6.13
CA LEU A 65 17.04 -11.33 -5.28
C LEU A 65 16.40 -12.52 -6.04
N SER A 66 16.38 -12.49 -7.39
CA SER A 66 15.82 -13.60 -8.14
C SER A 66 16.88 -14.68 -8.42
N PRO A 67 16.50 -15.96 -8.43
CA PRO A 67 17.36 -17.03 -8.93
C PRO A 67 17.81 -16.76 -10.38
N PRO A 68 18.93 -17.35 -10.82
CA PRO A 68 19.38 -17.32 -12.22
C PRO A 68 18.29 -17.82 -13.18
N LEU A 69 18.28 -17.30 -14.40
CA LEU A 69 17.23 -17.60 -15.37
C LEU A 69 17.21 -19.10 -15.74
N GLU A 70 18.36 -19.75 -15.69
CA GLU A 70 18.54 -21.18 -15.96
C GLU A 70 17.77 -22.05 -14.96
N ASP A 71 17.62 -21.62 -13.71
CA ASP A 71 16.90 -22.36 -12.67
C ASP A 71 15.39 -22.44 -12.94
N TYR A 72 14.85 -21.52 -13.77
CA TYR A 72 13.44 -21.54 -14.13
C TYR A 72 13.12 -22.52 -15.25
N THR A 73 14.11 -23.02 -15.97
CA THR A 73 13.91 -24.04 -17.02
C THR A 73 13.59 -25.41 -16.41
N ASN A 74 14.10 -25.66 -15.20
CA ASN A 74 13.82 -26.87 -14.43
C ASN A 74 13.18 -26.47 -13.10
N LEU A 75 11.85 -26.43 -13.05
CA LEU A 75 11.11 -26.07 -11.85
C LEU A 75 11.33 -27.10 -10.72
N THR A 76 12.30 -26.83 -9.88
CA THR A 76 12.53 -27.62 -8.66
C THR A 76 11.75 -27.02 -7.48
N ILE A 77 11.53 -27.83 -6.44
CA ILE A 77 10.92 -27.36 -5.18
C ILE A 77 11.75 -26.20 -4.59
N ILE A 78 13.07 -26.26 -4.70
CA ILE A 78 13.99 -25.23 -4.20
C ILE A 78 13.78 -23.92 -4.93
N THR A 79 13.67 -23.93 -6.27
CA THR A 79 13.41 -22.75 -7.09
C THR A 79 12.06 -22.12 -6.72
N CYS A 80 11.01 -22.95 -6.62
CA CYS A 80 9.68 -22.47 -6.22
C CYS A 80 9.69 -21.84 -4.82
N LEU A 81 10.36 -22.49 -3.87
CA LEU A 81 10.45 -22.01 -2.49
C LEU A 81 11.24 -20.70 -2.41
N SER A 82 12.33 -20.56 -3.16
CA SER A 82 13.14 -19.33 -3.23
C SER A 82 12.33 -18.15 -3.75
N VAL A 83 11.57 -18.35 -4.83
CA VAL A 83 10.67 -17.31 -5.39
C VAL A 83 9.56 -16.96 -4.41
N PHE A 84 8.96 -17.97 -3.76
CA PHE A 84 7.92 -17.76 -2.76
C PHE A 84 8.44 -16.95 -1.57
N ILE A 85 9.58 -17.34 -0.98
CA ILE A 85 10.19 -16.65 0.15
C ILE A 85 10.55 -15.21 -0.22
N LYS A 86 11.15 -15.01 -1.40
CA LYS A 86 11.49 -13.67 -1.90
C LYS A 86 10.24 -12.77 -1.99
N ASN A 87 9.20 -13.23 -2.67
CA ASN A 87 8.00 -12.43 -2.90
C ASN A 87 7.25 -12.17 -1.59
N SER A 88 7.08 -13.20 -0.76
CA SER A 88 6.45 -13.06 0.57
C SER A 88 7.26 -12.15 1.47
N GLY A 89 8.60 -12.25 1.45
CA GLY A 89 9.49 -11.40 2.22
C GLY A 89 9.37 -9.92 1.81
N LEU A 90 9.32 -9.61 0.52
CA LEU A 90 9.11 -8.24 0.03
C LEU A 90 7.74 -7.68 0.44
N VAL A 91 6.69 -8.49 0.33
CA VAL A 91 5.34 -8.10 0.77
C VAL A 91 5.33 -7.83 2.27
N LEU A 92 5.87 -8.76 3.08
CA LEU A 92 5.93 -8.60 4.53
C LEU A 92 6.78 -7.40 4.95
N LEU A 93 7.92 -7.17 4.29
CA LEU A 93 8.76 -6.02 4.58
C LEU A 93 8.01 -4.71 4.30
N PHE A 94 7.40 -4.59 3.12
CA PHE A 94 6.75 -3.37 2.69
C PHE A 94 5.48 -3.09 3.51
N TYR A 95 4.53 -4.02 3.54
CA TYR A 95 3.29 -3.84 4.30
C TYR A 95 3.50 -3.93 5.81
N GLY A 96 4.46 -4.74 6.27
CA GLY A 96 4.84 -4.84 7.67
C GLY A 96 5.40 -3.52 8.20
N ALA A 97 6.22 -2.82 7.42
CA ALA A 97 6.73 -1.49 7.80
C ALA A 97 5.59 -0.48 7.97
N PHE A 98 4.62 -0.44 7.04
CA PHE A 98 3.43 0.40 7.17
C PHE A 98 2.56 -0.02 8.35
N HIS A 99 2.32 -1.31 8.52
CA HIS A 99 1.56 -1.82 9.66
C HIS A 99 2.20 -1.44 10.99
N TYR A 100 3.50 -1.65 11.10
CA TYR A 100 4.26 -1.27 12.29
C TYR A 100 4.14 0.24 12.58
N ARG A 101 4.37 1.08 11.56
CA ARG A 101 4.33 2.54 11.72
C ARG A 101 2.94 3.06 12.05
N LEU A 102 1.91 2.57 11.35
CA LEU A 102 0.56 3.13 11.44
C LEU A 102 -0.31 2.48 12.54
N TYR A 103 -0.13 1.17 12.79
CA TYR A 103 -1.00 0.44 13.71
C TYR A 103 -0.34 0.09 15.04
N ILE A 104 0.96 -0.21 15.06
CA ILE A 104 1.68 -0.54 16.30
C ILE A 104 2.20 0.73 16.95
N GLN A 105 2.98 1.54 16.23
CA GLN A 105 3.49 2.81 16.75
C GLN A 105 2.40 3.90 16.82
N LYS A 106 1.31 3.75 16.07
CA LYS A 106 0.22 4.75 15.96
C LYS A 106 0.75 6.16 15.64
N ALA A 107 1.74 6.25 14.73
CA ALA A 107 2.48 7.48 14.49
C ALA A 107 1.62 8.64 13.98
N GLN A 108 0.48 8.37 13.36
CA GLN A 108 -0.52 9.36 12.94
C GLN A 108 -1.72 9.41 13.88
N ASP A 109 -1.77 8.52 14.89
CA ASP A 109 -2.97 8.30 15.69
C ASP A 109 -4.22 8.16 14.79
N ILE A 110 -5.26 8.97 15.01
CA ILE A 110 -6.47 8.98 14.18
C ILE A 110 -6.39 9.97 13.01
N ASP A 111 -5.35 10.80 12.95
CA ASP A 111 -5.22 11.84 11.92
C ASP A 111 -5.20 11.24 10.51
N PHE A 112 -6.02 11.78 9.63
CA PHE A 112 -6.23 11.34 8.24
C PHE A 112 -6.75 9.90 8.06
N LYS A 113 -6.99 9.18 9.14
CA LYS A 113 -7.54 7.84 9.11
C LYS A 113 -9.02 7.90 8.77
N TYR A 114 -9.45 7.23 7.68
CA TYR A 114 -10.85 7.24 7.26
C TYR A 114 -11.77 6.76 8.37
N ASN A 115 -11.52 5.57 8.93
CA ASN A 115 -12.24 5.05 10.08
C ASN A 115 -11.41 5.26 11.34
N PRO A 116 -11.89 6.06 12.33
CA PRO A 116 -11.13 6.35 13.55
C PRO A 116 -10.98 5.15 14.48
N LYS A 117 -11.76 4.08 14.26
CA LYS A 117 -11.73 2.89 15.14
C LYS A 117 -10.43 2.11 14.96
N TRP A 118 -9.91 1.63 16.07
CA TRP A 118 -8.81 0.69 16.12
C TRP A 118 -9.33 -0.76 16.16
N PRO A 119 -8.51 -1.74 15.74
CA PRO A 119 -8.85 -3.15 15.91
C PRO A 119 -9.18 -3.46 17.37
N ILE A 120 -10.22 -4.25 17.58
CA ILE A 120 -10.73 -4.58 18.91
C ILE A 120 -9.78 -5.59 19.54
N GLU A 121 -9.36 -5.29 20.78
CA GLU A 121 -8.56 -6.16 21.61
C GLU A 121 -9.39 -6.63 22.82
N ASN A 122 -9.00 -7.76 23.40
CA ASN A 122 -9.63 -8.36 24.59
C ASN A 122 -11.13 -8.69 24.40
N SER A 123 -11.56 -9.07 23.21
CA SER A 123 -12.94 -9.48 22.93
C SER A 123 -13.04 -10.98 22.68
N LYS A 124 -14.01 -11.64 23.34
CA LYS A 124 -14.31 -13.06 23.14
C LYS A 124 -14.87 -13.40 21.73
N GLN A 125 -15.19 -12.38 20.93
CA GLN A 125 -15.71 -12.55 19.57
C GLN A 125 -14.62 -12.92 18.56
N PHE A 126 -13.35 -12.67 18.90
CA PHE A 126 -12.20 -12.88 18.01
C PHE A 126 -11.28 -13.97 18.51
N LEU A 127 -10.67 -14.70 17.58
CA LEU A 127 -9.66 -15.72 17.86
C LEU A 127 -8.52 -15.09 18.67
N PHE A 128 -8.08 -15.77 19.74
CA PHE A 128 -7.07 -15.25 20.68
C PHE A 128 -7.41 -13.88 21.30
N GLY A 129 -8.69 -13.49 21.30
CA GLY A 129 -9.15 -12.23 21.90
C GLY A 129 -8.78 -10.97 21.12
N SER A 130 -8.21 -11.06 19.93
CA SER A 130 -7.71 -9.93 19.14
C SER A 130 -8.22 -9.99 17.72
N GLN A 131 -8.87 -8.91 17.25
CA GLN A 131 -9.31 -8.78 15.88
C GLN A 131 -8.15 -8.84 14.89
N THR A 132 -6.98 -8.31 15.24
CA THR A 132 -5.78 -8.37 14.39
C THR A 132 -5.32 -9.80 14.18
N ARG A 133 -5.26 -10.60 15.26
CA ARG A 133 -4.87 -12.01 15.17
C ARG A 133 -5.91 -12.83 14.40
N ASP A 134 -7.17 -12.58 14.65
CA ASP A 134 -8.28 -13.21 13.93
C ASP A 134 -8.15 -12.99 12.42
N ASN A 135 -7.91 -11.76 11.99
CA ASN A 135 -7.71 -11.43 10.58
C ASN A 135 -6.47 -12.11 9.97
N ILE A 136 -5.37 -12.24 10.73
CA ILE A 136 -4.14 -12.90 10.22
C ILE A 136 -4.36 -14.41 9.99
N PHE A 137 -5.15 -15.06 10.83
CA PHE A 137 -5.35 -16.50 10.77
C PHE A 137 -6.51 -16.95 9.87
N LEU A 138 -7.49 -16.06 9.63
CA LEU A 138 -8.72 -16.40 8.90
C LEU A 138 -8.79 -15.76 7.50
N THR A 139 -7.82 -14.92 7.12
CA THR A 139 -7.71 -14.31 5.79
C THR A 139 -6.57 -14.93 4.99
#